data_190e81866e8344e999c6d86c10fcaa0d
#
_entry.id   190e81866e8344e999c6d86c10fcaa0d
#
_cell.length_a   1.000
_cell.length_b   1.000
_cell.length_c   1.000
_cell.angle_alpha   90.00
_cell.angle_beta   90.00
_cell.angle_gamma   90.00
#
_symmetry.space_group_name_H-M   'P 1'
#
loop_
_entity.id
_entity.type
_entity.pdbx_description
1 polymer ?
#
loop_
_entity_poly.entity_id
_entity_poly.type
_entity_poly.pdbx_seq_one_letter_code
_entity_poly.pdbx_strand_id
1 'polypeptide(L)'
;IKDKRQKIKKELRSYVVQDKIIFSNHFTRFFFYFLKPNEKLILQNRYKEVLECIKEKFELYQSFCFEQLSRELLEKKFNINGVQSYWDKNLELDLYYQDENLCFVGEVKFKNKKICKNILNLLKSKAKSLNLAPNYYIIISKNGFSKEIDKICEQNLLLLDLNDFKILLEE
;
A
#
# COMPACT_ATOMS: atom_id res chain seq x y z
N ILE A 1 8.54 11.63 -1.73
CA ILE A 1 9.42 10.65 -2.42
C ILE A 1 9.00 10.67 -3.86
N LYS A 2 9.93 10.94 -4.74
CA LYS A 2 9.72 10.99 -6.19
C LYS A 2 9.76 9.57 -6.73
N ASP A 3 8.68 9.09 -7.36
CA ASP A 3 8.72 7.80 -8.03
C ASP A 3 9.63 7.89 -9.25
N LYS A 4 10.84 7.34 -9.13
CA LYS A 4 11.89 7.41 -10.16
C LYS A 4 11.68 6.43 -11.32
N ARG A 5 10.64 5.59 -11.29
CA ARG A 5 10.54 4.40 -12.16
C ARG A 5 9.55 4.51 -13.31
N GLN A 6 9.15 5.71 -13.66
CA GLN A 6 8.32 5.87 -14.86
C GLN A 6 9.14 5.58 -16.11
N LYS A 7 8.72 4.55 -16.86
CA LYS A 7 9.41 4.06 -18.07
C LYS A 7 9.39 5.04 -19.24
N ILE A 8 8.53 6.07 -19.22
CA ILE A 8 8.41 7.08 -20.29
C ILE A 8 9.17 8.34 -19.88
N LYS A 9 10.09 8.79 -20.72
CA LYS A 9 10.79 10.05 -20.51
C LYS A 9 9.80 11.19 -20.36
N LYS A 10 10.09 12.17 -19.48
CA LYS A 10 9.19 13.27 -19.12
C LYS A 10 8.67 14.03 -20.35
N GLU A 11 9.54 14.22 -21.34
CA GLU A 11 9.26 14.93 -22.60
C GLU A 11 8.26 14.20 -23.50
N LEU A 12 8.13 12.89 -23.34
CA LEU A 12 7.25 12.04 -24.15
C LEU A 12 5.91 11.74 -23.49
N ARG A 13 5.65 12.32 -22.30
CA ARG A 13 4.39 12.08 -21.58
C ARG A 13 3.32 13.05 -22.05
N SER A 14 2.15 12.53 -22.38
CA SER A 14 0.95 13.32 -22.66
C SER A 14 0.26 13.89 -21.40
N TYR A 15 0.83 13.67 -20.21
CA TYR A 15 0.26 14.06 -18.90
C TYR A 15 1.36 14.42 -17.91
N VAL A 16 1.02 15.25 -16.95
CA VAL A 16 1.90 15.61 -15.83
C VAL A 16 1.65 14.62 -14.69
N VAL A 17 2.69 13.92 -14.28
CA VAL A 17 2.65 13.09 -13.07
C VAL A 17 3.12 13.95 -11.90
N GLN A 18 2.24 14.11 -10.91
CA GLN A 18 2.56 14.82 -9.69
C GLN A 18 3.32 13.91 -8.73
N ASP A 19 4.34 14.47 -8.08
CA ASP A 19 5.02 13.76 -6.98
C ASP A 19 4.07 13.67 -5.78
N LYS A 20 3.92 12.48 -5.22
CA LYS A 20 3.19 12.28 -3.95
C LYS A 20 4.15 12.53 -2.78
N ILE A 21 3.78 13.43 -1.88
CA ILE A 21 4.49 13.64 -0.61
C ILE A 21 3.73 12.88 0.46
N ILE A 22 4.42 11.99 1.15
CA ILE A 22 3.85 11.20 2.24
C ILE A 22 4.65 11.40 3.52
N PHE A 23 3.97 11.39 4.67
CA PHE A 23 4.63 11.37 5.96
C PHE A 23 5.27 9.99 6.19
N SER A 24 6.54 9.97 6.54
CA SER A 24 7.24 8.74 6.94
C SER A 24 6.82 8.25 8.32
N ASN A 25 6.40 9.14 9.20
CA ASN A 25 6.01 8.84 10.57
C ASN A 25 4.48 8.85 10.72
N HIS A 26 3.92 7.78 11.28
CA HIS A 26 2.47 7.64 11.48
C HIS A 26 1.89 8.68 12.45
N PHE A 27 2.61 9.02 13.53
CA PHE A 27 2.15 10.05 14.47
C PHE A 27 2.09 11.43 13.80
N THR A 28 3.11 11.80 13.03
CA THR A 28 3.12 13.07 12.28
C THR A 28 1.96 13.13 11.30
N ARG A 29 1.69 12.01 10.58
CA ARG A 29 0.51 11.89 9.72
C ARG A 29 -0.79 12.07 10.49
N PHE A 30 -0.93 11.41 11.66
CA PHE A 30 -2.11 11.55 12.53
C PHE A 30 -2.31 13.00 12.97
N PHE A 31 -1.24 13.65 13.43
CA PHE A 31 -1.27 15.03 13.87
C PHE A 31 -1.78 15.98 12.77
N PHE A 32 -1.18 15.94 11.59
CA PHE A 32 -1.56 16.83 10.48
C PHE A 32 -2.89 16.44 9.84
N TYR A 33 -3.31 15.20 9.93
CA TYR A 33 -4.57 14.75 9.33
C TYR A 33 -5.78 15.01 10.25
N PHE A 34 -5.62 14.87 11.56
CA PHE A 34 -6.70 14.97 12.52
C PHE A 34 -6.60 16.14 13.50
N LEU A 35 -5.43 16.37 14.09
CA LEU A 35 -5.32 17.34 15.19
C LEU A 35 -5.14 18.76 14.66
N LYS A 36 -4.24 18.99 13.74
CA LYS A 36 -3.98 20.34 13.20
C LYS A 36 -5.20 21.00 12.55
N PRO A 37 -6.03 20.30 11.72
CA PRO A 37 -7.26 20.89 11.17
C PRO A 37 -8.30 21.23 12.23
N ASN A 38 -8.28 20.54 13.37
CA ASN A 38 -9.22 20.72 14.47
C ASN A 38 -8.65 21.51 15.66
N GLU A 39 -7.53 22.22 15.48
CA GLU A 39 -6.83 22.96 16.54
C GLU A 39 -7.74 23.92 17.30
N LYS A 40 -8.64 24.64 16.60
CA LYS A 40 -9.60 25.54 17.23
C LYS A 40 -10.57 24.83 18.18
N LEU A 41 -11.06 23.65 17.79
CA LEU A 41 -11.94 22.83 18.63
C LEU A 41 -11.20 22.31 19.86
N ILE A 42 -9.94 21.91 19.70
CA ILE A 42 -9.07 21.44 20.79
C ILE A 42 -8.84 22.58 21.82
N LEU A 43 -8.51 23.78 21.36
CA LEU A 43 -8.31 24.96 22.23
C LEU A 43 -9.58 25.39 22.97
N GLN A 44 -10.75 25.06 22.40
CA GLN A 44 -12.06 25.29 23.01
C GLN A 44 -12.53 24.13 23.92
N ASN A 45 -11.69 23.11 24.17
CA ASN A 45 -12.02 21.88 24.90
C ASN A 45 -13.20 21.08 24.31
N ARG A 46 -13.49 21.24 23.02
CA ARG A 46 -14.57 20.53 22.30
C ARG A 46 -14.10 19.16 21.80
N TYR A 47 -13.52 18.34 22.69
CA TYR A 47 -12.87 17.07 22.35
C TYR A 47 -13.82 16.03 21.75
N LYS A 48 -15.11 16.06 22.12
CA LYS A 48 -16.11 15.12 21.57
C LYS A 48 -16.26 15.29 20.05
N GLU A 49 -16.29 16.54 19.58
CA GLU A 49 -16.41 16.84 18.17
C GLU A 49 -15.14 16.45 17.40
N VAL A 50 -13.97 16.69 17.98
CA VAL A 50 -12.69 16.22 17.41
C VAL A 50 -12.69 14.69 17.29
N LEU A 51 -13.18 13.99 18.31
CA LEU A 51 -13.27 12.52 18.30
C LEU A 51 -14.20 12.01 17.19
N GLU A 52 -15.34 12.67 16.97
CA GLU A 52 -16.23 12.29 15.86
C GLU A 52 -15.57 12.51 14.50
N CYS A 53 -14.86 13.62 14.29
CA CYS A 53 -14.08 13.84 13.07
C CYS A 53 -13.00 12.76 12.86
N ILE A 54 -12.36 12.31 13.95
CA ILE A 54 -11.38 11.21 13.88
C ILE A 54 -12.07 9.91 13.47
N LYS A 55 -13.16 9.51 14.16
CA LYS A 55 -13.89 8.27 13.90
C LYS A 55 -14.36 8.17 12.45
N GLU A 56 -14.87 9.25 11.89
CA GLU A 56 -15.37 9.30 10.51
C GLU A 56 -14.30 8.93 9.48
N LYS A 57 -13.06 9.33 9.70
CA LYS A 57 -11.95 9.18 8.74
C LYS A 57 -10.89 8.16 9.17
N PHE A 58 -11.07 7.51 10.32
CA PHE A 58 -10.03 6.67 10.92
C PHE A 58 -9.73 5.42 10.08
N GLU A 59 -10.73 4.82 9.46
CA GLU A 59 -10.53 3.65 8.58
C GLU A 59 -9.65 3.99 7.37
N LEU A 60 -9.85 5.16 6.78
CA LEU A 60 -9.01 5.66 5.68
C LEU A 60 -7.57 5.89 6.15
N TYR A 61 -7.39 6.52 7.32
CA TYR A 61 -6.08 6.70 7.92
C TYR A 61 -5.37 5.36 8.19
N GLN A 62 -6.07 4.38 8.75
CA GLN A 62 -5.54 3.03 9.00
C GLN A 62 -5.14 2.34 7.69
N SER A 63 -5.89 2.53 6.62
CA SER A 63 -5.57 1.97 5.29
C SER A 63 -4.21 2.49 4.79
N PHE A 64 -3.94 3.79 4.93
CA PHE A 64 -2.63 4.36 4.58
C PHE A 64 -1.49 3.82 5.45
N CYS A 65 -1.73 3.68 6.76
CA CYS A 65 -0.73 3.10 7.65
C CYS A 65 -0.43 1.64 7.29
N PHE A 66 -1.47 0.87 7.00
CA PHE A 66 -1.34 -0.53 6.61
C PHE A 66 -0.57 -0.71 5.31
N GLU A 67 -0.80 0.15 4.32
CA GLU A 67 -0.06 0.15 3.07
C GLU A 67 1.44 0.48 3.29
N GLN A 68 1.75 1.45 4.16
CA GLN A 68 3.13 1.77 4.50
C GLN A 68 3.82 0.60 5.23
N LEU A 69 3.18 0.04 6.26
CA LEU A 69 3.68 -1.13 6.97
C LEU A 69 3.85 -2.35 6.05
N SER A 70 2.99 -2.48 5.04
CA SER A 70 3.13 -3.54 4.02
C SER A 70 4.41 -3.40 3.19
N ARG A 71 4.85 -2.19 2.91
CA ARG A 71 6.16 -1.95 2.25
C ARG A 71 7.31 -2.33 3.17
N GLU A 72 7.27 -1.88 4.42
CA GLU A 72 8.28 -2.20 5.43
C GLU A 72 8.37 -3.72 5.66
N LEU A 73 7.22 -4.42 5.69
CA LEU A 73 7.15 -5.89 5.77
C LEU A 73 7.91 -6.55 4.62
N LEU A 74 7.69 -6.12 3.39
CA LEU A 74 8.35 -6.70 2.23
C LEU A 74 9.85 -6.36 2.19
N GLU A 75 10.22 -5.15 2.60
CA GLU A 75 11.63 -4.75 2.71
C GLU A 75 12.36 -5.66 3.69
N LYS A 76 11.78 -5.92 4.86
CA LYS A 76 12.36 -6.83 5.85
C LYS A 76 12.34 -8.28 5.36
N LYS A 77 11.24 -8.76 4.79
CA LYS A 77 11.08 -10.15 4.33
C LYS A 77 12.04 -10.53 3.21
N PHE A 78 12.30 -9.62 2.28
CA PHE A 78 13.20 -9.86 1.14
C PHE A 78 14.61 -9.29 1.35
N ASN A 79 14.87 -8.66 2.51
CA ASN A 79 16.14 -7.98 2.82
C ASN A 79 16.53 -6.96 1.74
N ILE A 80 15.60 -6.08 1.39
CA ILE A 80 15.74 -5.05 0.36
C ILE A 80 15.29 -3.70 0.89
N ASN A 81 15.55 -2.63 0.14
CA ASN A 81 15.05 -1.29 0.43
C ASN A 81 14.41 -0.68 -0.81
N GLY A 82 13.44 0.19 -0.60
CA GLY A 82 12.86 0.98 -1.67
C GLY A 82 11.66 0.32 -2.35
N VAL A 83 10.89 -0.48 -1.64
CA VAL A 83 9.54 -0.88 -2.07
C VAL A 83 8.67 0.35 -2.16
N GLN A 84 8.02 0.55 -3.30
CA GLN A 84 7.25 1.75 -3.62
C GLN A 84 5.87 1.38 -4.18
N SER A 85 4.97 2.36 -4.25
CA SER A 85 3.80 2.28 -5.12
C SER A 85 4.18 2.74 -6.53
N TYR A 86 3.51 2.19 -7.52
CA TYR A 86 3.56 2.67 -8.89
C TYR A 86 2.19 3.27 -9.27
N TRP A 87 2.18 4.39 -9.95
CA TRP A 87 0.95 4.95 -10.53
C TRP A 87 1.24 5.64 -11.84
N ASP A 88 0.29 5.55 -12.73
CA ASP A 88 0.21 6.36 -13.94
C ASP A 88 -1.24 6.85 -14.15
N LYS A 89 -1.55 7.36 -15.33
CA LYS A 89 -2.89 7.86 -15.67
C LYS A 89 -3.98 6.77 -15.59
N ASN A 90 -3.62 5.51 -15.80
CA ASN A 90 -4.59 4.42 -16.07
C ASN A 90 -4.65 3.39 -14.93
N LEU A 91 -3.56 3.23 -14.18
CA LEU A 91 -3.48 2.20 -13.15
C LEU A 91 -2.56 2.59 -11.99
N GLU A 92 -2.79 1.96 -10.85
CA GLU A 92 -1.98 2.05 -9.64
C GLU A 92 -1.66 0.64 -9.13
N LEU A 93 -0.42 0.45 -8.65
CA LEU A 93 0.03 -0.71 -7.88
C LEU A 93 0.40 -0.22 -6.49
N ASP A 94 -0.15 -0.83 -5.46
CA ASP A 94 0.13 -0.45 -4.07
C ASP A 94 1.58 -0.79 -3.68
N LEU A 95 2.09 -1.90 -4.22
CA LEU A 95 3.43 -2.42 -3.98
C LEU A 95 4.12 -2.70 -5.32
N TYR A 96 5.30 -2.16 -5.47
CA TYR A 96 6.15 -2.38 -6.65
C TYR A 96 7.63 -2.33 -6.24
N TYR A 97 8.37 -3.32 -6.73
CA TYR A 97 9.83 -3.36 -6.62
C TYR A 97 10.41 -4.00 -7.87
N GLN A 98 11.55 -3.51 -8.33
CA GLN A 98 12.30 -4.11 -9.41
C GLN A 98 13.77 -3.73 -9.33
N ASP A 99 14.63 -4.73 -9.28
CA ASP A 99 16.06 -4.64 -9.53
C ASP A 99 16.50 -5.65 -10.60
N GLU A 100 17.79 -6.00 -10.66
CA GLU A 100 18.34 -6.96 -11.61
C GLU A 100 17.86 -8.40 -11.36
N ASN A 101 17.60 -8.78 -10.11
CA ASN A 101 17.33 -10.14 -9.69
C ASN A 101 15.88 -10.37 -9.25
N LEU A 102 15.21 -9.32 -8.77
CA LEU A 102 13.89 -9.42 -8.16
C LEU A 102 12.94 -8.38 -8.73
N CYS A 103 11.80 -8.86 -9.17
CA CYS A 103 10.66 -8.02 -9.53
C CYS A 103 9.40 -8.56 -8.87
N PHE A 104 8.66 -7.69 -8.17
CA PHE A 104 7.31 -8.03 -7.71
C PHE A 104 6.33 -6.89 -7.87
N VAL A 105 5.08 -7.28 -7.94
CA VAL A 105 3.92 -6.38 -7.91
C VAL A 105 2.96 -6.84 -6.84
N GLY A 106 2.29 -5.90 -6.17
CA GLY A 106 1.36 -6.28 -5.13
C GLY A 106 0.19 -5.33 -4.95
N GLU A 107 -0.81 -5.83 -4.23
CA GLU A 107 -2.04 -5.13 -3.86
C GLU A 107 -2.28 -5.28 -2.36
N VAL A 108 -2.62 -4.19 -1.69
CA VAL A 108 -2.89 -4.15 -0.24
C VAL A 108 -4.38 -3.90 0.00
N LYS A 109 -5.01 -4.69 0.86
CA LYS A 109 -6.44 -4.58 1.14
C LYS A 109 -6.72 -4.50 2.63
N PHE A 110 -7.00 -3.28 3.10
CA PHE A 110 -7.47 -3.01 4.46
C PHE A 110 -9.00 -3.03 4.51
N LYS A 111 -9.60 -4.22 4.38
CA LYS A 111 -11.06 -4.41 4.38
C LYS A 111 -11.48 -5.47 5.38
N ASN A 112 -12.68 -5.32 5.95
CA ASN A 112 -13.26 -6.27 6.90
C ASN A 112 -13.90 -7.50 6.21
N LYS A 113 -13.40 -7.89 5.03
CA LYS A 113 -13.83 -9.07 4.28
C LYS A 113 -12.62 -9.78 3.66
N LYS A 114 -12.77 -11.10 3.52
CA LYS A 114 -11.76 -11.94 2.88
C LYS A 114 -11.54 -11.56 1.41
N ILE A 115 -10.31 -11.65 0.96
CA ILE A 115 -9.93 -11.37 -0.43
C ILE A 115 -10.14 -12.61 -1.29
N CYS A 116 -10.74 -12.43 -2.46
CA CYS A 116 -11.02 -13.49 -3.42
C CYS A 116 -10.10 -13.39 -4.66
N LYS A 117 -10.15 -14.43 -5.50
CA LYS A 117 -9.34 -14.59 -6.71
C LYS A 117 -9.38 -13.41 -7.69
N ASN A 118 -10.46 -12.64 -7.70
CA ASN A 118 -10.60 -11.49 -8.60
C ASN A 118 -9.50 -10.45 -8.41
N ILE A 119 -9.00 -10.26 -7.19
CA ILE A 119 -7.89 -9.33 -6.91
C ILE A 119 -6.59 -9.82 -7.57
N LEU A 120 -6.31 -11.12 -7.52
CA LEU A 120 -5.16 -11.70 -8.21
C LEU A 120 -5.25 -11.51 -9.73
N ASN A 121 -6.42 -11.78 -10.32
CA ASN A 121 -6.63 -11.59 -11.75
C ASN A 121 -6.43 -10.13 -12.17
N LEU A 122 -6.93 -9.19 -11.36
CA LEU A 122 -6.73 -7.76 -11.59
C LEU A 122 -5.24 -7.38 -11.50
N LEU A 123 -4.52 -7.87 -10.49
CA LEU A 123 -3.10 -7.62 -10.31
C LEU A 123 -2.28 -8.17 -11.50
N LYS A 124 -2.58 -9.38 -11.96
CA LYS A 124 -1.97 -9.97 -13.16
C LYS A 124 -2.25 -9.14 -14.42
N SER A 125 -3.47 -8.64 -14.57
CA SER A 125 -3.84 -7.76 -15.69
C SER A 125 -3.05 -6.43 -15.65
N LYS A 126 -2.92 -5.82 -14.47
CA LYS A 126 -2.11 -4.61 -14.27
C LYS A 126 -0.63 -4.84 -14.66
N ALA A 127 -0.03 -5.94 -14.19
CA ALA A 127 1.35 -6.30 -14.52
C ALA A 127 1.54 -6.48 -16.03
N LYS A 128 0.60 -7.17 -16.69
CA LYS A 128 0.61 -7.35 -18.16
C LYS A 128 0.52 -6.02 -18.89
N SER A 129 -0.34 -5.11 -18.46
CA SER A 129 -0.48 -3.77 -19.07
C SER A 129 0.80 -2.95 -18.98
N LEU A 130 1.63 -3.19 -17.97
CA LEU A 130 2.93 -2.55 -17.78
C LEU A 130 4.09 -3.32 -18.44
N ASN A 131 3.81 -4.40 -19.16
CA ASN A 131 4.82 -5.31 -19.70
C ASN A 131 5.82 -5.83 -18.65
N LEU A 132 5.33 -6.07 -17.41
CA LEU A 132 6.12 -6.63 -16.34
C LEU A 132 6.00 -8.16 -16.33
N ALA A 133 7.13 -8.83 -16.04
CA ALA A 133 7.20 -10.25 -15.74
C ALA A 133 7.68 -10.43 -14.29
N PRO A 134 6.82 -10.26 -13.29
CA PRO A 134 7.24 -10.29 -11.90
C PRO A 134 7.58 -11.71 -11.45
N ASN A 135 8.61 -11.83 -10.58
CA ASN A 135 8.92 -13.07 -9.86
C ASN A 135 7.81 -13.41 -8.87
N TYR A 136 7.16 -12.38 -8.27
CA TYR A 136 6.08 -12.58 -7.32
C TYR A 136 4.90 -11.64 -7.57
N TYR A 137 3.69 -12.20 -7.44
CA TYR A 137 2.45 -11.49 -7.22
C TYR A 137 2.13 -11.52 -5.74
N ILE A 138 2.02 -10.38 -5.09
CA ILE A 138 1.86 -10.28 -3.63
C ILE A 138 0.51 -9.66 -3.32
N ILE A 139 -0.26 -10.32 -2.44
CA ILE A 139 -1.52 -9.76 -1.94
C ILE A 139 -1.44 -9.74 -0.42
N ILE A 140 -1.62 -8.56 0.16
CA ILE A 140 -1.63 -8.36 1.61
C ILE A 140 -3.03 -7.99 2.05
N SER A 141 -3.57 -8.74 3.02
CA SER A 141 -4.95 -8.60 3.47
C SER A 141 -5.06 -8.49 4.98
N LYS A 142 -5.80 -7.47 5.47
CA LYS A 142 -6.16 -7.35 6.90
C LYS A 142 -6.96 -8.56 7.39
N ASN A 143 -7.88 -9.09 6.58
CA ASN A 143 -8.87 -10.10 7.02
C ASN A 143 -8.68 -11.46 6.33
N GLY A 144 -7.48 -11.72 5.81
CA GLY A 144 -7.12 -12.98 5.18
C GLY A 144 -7.82 -13.20 3.83
N PHE A 145 -7.91 -14.48 3.44
CA PHE A 145 -8.21 -14.90 2.09
C PHE A 145 -9.40 -15.84 2.04
N SER A 146 -10.06 -15.93 0.90
CA SER A 146 -11.11 -16.92 0.65
C SER A 146 -10.48 -18.28 0.33
N LYS A 147 -11.23 -19.36 0.59
CA LYS A 147 -10.79 -20.72 0.25
C LYS A 147 -10.43 -20.90 -1.24
N GLU A 148 -10.97 -20.07 -2.09
CA GLU A 148 -10.73 -20.14 -3.53
C GLU A 148 -9.29 -19.66 -3.89
N ILE A 149 -8.83 -18.58 -3.29
CA ILE A 149 -7.48 -18.05 -3.54
C ILE A 149 -6.43 -18.86 -2.77
N ASP A 150 -6.76 -19.33 -1.55
CA ASP A 150 -5.85 -20.15 -0.72
C ASP A 150 -5.50 -21.50 -1.40
N LYS A 151 -6.38 -22.00 -2.28
CA LYS A 151 -6.12 -23.24 -3.04
C LYS A 151 -5.25 -23.05 -4.28
N ILE A 152 -4.89 -21.82 -4.60
CA ILE A 152 -4.04 -21.53 -5.74
C ILE A 152 -2.58 -21.83 -5.37
N CYS A 153 -2.05 -22.95 -5.92
CA CYS A 153 -0.67 -23.38 -5.68
C CYS A 153 0.28 -22.82 -6.77
N GLU A 154 0.29 -21.50 -6.95
CA GLU A 154 1.26 -20.88 -7.84
C GLU A 154 2.51 -20.49 -7.03
N GLN A 155 3.69 -20.95 -7.46
CA GLN A 155 4.97 -20.68 -6.77
C GLN A 155 5.32 -19.18 -6.70
N ASN A 156 4.77 -18.39 -7.59
CA ASN A 156 4.98 -16.95 -7.68
C ASN A 156 3.84 -16.12 -7.01
N LEU A 157 2.90 -16.75 -6.29
CA LEU A 157 1.87 -16.07 -5.53
C LEU A 157 2.23 -16.07 -4.03
N LEU A 158 2.32 -14.87 -3.45
CA LEU A 158 2.55 -14.67 -2.04
C LEU A 158 1.33 -14.00 -1.41
N LEU A 159 0.68 -14.72 -0.48
CA LEU A 159 -0.47 -14.25 0.28
C LEU A 159 -0.02 -13.97 1.72
N LEU A 160 -0.16 -12.72 2.18
CA LEU A 160 0.27 -12.28 3.51
C LEU A 160 -0.92 -11.67 4.27
N ASP A 161 -1.00 -11.97 5.57
CA ASP A 161 -2.01 -11.41 6.45
C ASP A 161 -1.39 -10.71 7.67
N LEU A 162 -2.21 -10.33 8.67
CA LEU A 162 -1.74 -9.65 9.87
C LEU A 162 -0.71 -10.45 10.68
N ASN A 163 -0.69 -11.77 10.56
CA ASN A 163 0.27 -12.59 11.29
C ASN A 163 1.70 -12.41 10.75
N ASP A 164 1.84 -12.14 9.46
CA ASP A 164 3.13 -11.93 8.81
C ASP A 164 3.81 -10.65 9.31
N PHE A 165 3.06 -9.67 9.79
CA PHE A 165 3.60 -8.41 10.32
C PHE A 165 4.39 -8.57 11.63
N LYS A 166 4.32 -9.73 12.28
CA LYS A 166 5.10 -10.02 13.50
C LYS A 166 6.60 -9.88 13.25
N ILE A 167 7.06 -10.17 12.04
CA ILE A 167 8.46 -10.00 11.65
C ILE A 167 8.98 -8.56 11.85
N LEU A 168 8.09 -7.56 11.79
CA LEU A 168 8.46 -6.16 12.03
C LEU A 168 8.78 -5.87 13.51
N LEU A 169 8.35 -6.74 14.44
CA LEU A 169 8.58 -6.62 15.87
C LEU A 169 9.85 -7.36 16.34
N GLU A 170 10.43 -8.17 15.46
CA GLU A 170 11.68 -8.87 15.70
C GLU A 170 12.86 -7.94 15.38
N GLU A 171 13.81 -7.78 16.30
CA GLU A 171 15.04 -6.98 16.12
C GLU A 171 16.08 -7.69 15.23
#